data_41707f1447a2d5d50a94a65e2240c3d1
#
_entry.id   41707f1447a2d5d50a94a65e2240c3d1
#
_cell.length_a   1.000
_cell.length_b   1.000
_cell.length_c   1.000
_cell.angle_alpha   90.00
_cell.angle_beta   90.00
_cell.angle_gamma   90.00
#
_symmetry.space_group_name_H-M   'P 1'
#
loop_
_entity.id
_entity.type
_entity.pdbx_description
1 polymer ?
#
loop_
_entity_poly.entity_id
_entity_poly.type
_entity_poly.pdbx_seq_one_letter_code
_entity_poly.pdbx_strand_id
1 'polypeptide(L)'
;MSVSTLVFSVSIMFNWWRRATRKLMVFDYDETFSPVAMLKSIRILIAIATFHDYEIWQMDVKTTFLNGKLSEDVYMRQPEGFVQSEHPNRVCKLQKSIYGLKQASRRWNICFDEKIKEFGFLRSEDEPCVYVRTNGSIVVFLVLYVDDILLMGNDIPTLQSVKTWLGKCFSMKDMGDATYILGIKIYRYRSRRLIGLSQSTYIDKVLKKFNMQDSKKGFIPMQHGLALTKAQYPSSSSELEKMSGFLIPRL
;
A
#
# COMPACT_ATOMS: atom_id res chain seq x y z
N MET A 1 -17.07 -32.46 -10.46
CA MET A 1 -17.82 -31.18 -10.63
C MET A 1 -16.81 -30.06 -10.58
N SER A 2 -16.52 -29.44 -11.71
CA SER A 2 -15.50 -28.43 -11.86
C SER A 2 -15.93 -27.12 -11.21
N VAL A 3 -15.15 -26.64 -10.27
CA VAL A 3 -15.30 -25.29 -9.69
C VAL A 3 -14.69 -24.32 -10.69
N SER A 4 -15.55 -23.63 -11.44
CA SER A 4 -15.11 -22.54 -12.31
C SER A 4 -14.55 -21.41 -11.47
N THR A 5 -13.26 -21.13 -11.63
CA THR A 5 -12.56 -20.01 -11.03
C THR A 5 -13.10 -18.71 -11.65
N LEU A 6 -14.00 -18.04 -10.96
CA LEU A 6 -14.52 -16.75 -11.38
C LEU A 6 -13.49 -15.65 -11.04
N VAL A 7 -12.80 -15.18 -12.06
CA VAL A 7 -11.94 -13.99 -12.00
C VAL A 7 -12.84 -12.77 -12.18
N PHE A 8 -13.11 -12.04 -11.10
CA PHE A 8 -13.89 -10.80 -11.13
C PHE A 8 -13.02 -9.59 -11.48
N SER A 9 -13.57 -8.69 -12.28
CA SER A 9 -12.98 -7.37 -12.56
C SER A 9 -12.89 -6.52 -11.28
N VAL A 10 -11.77 -5.84 -11.08
CA VAL A 10 -11.44 -5.05 -9.87
C VAL A 10 -12.47 -3.95 -9.56
N SER A 11 -13.12 -3.37 -10.57
CA SER A 11 -14.13 -2.32 -10.40
C SER A 11 -15.46 -2.84 -9.82
N ILE A 12 -15.83 -4.08 -10.15
CA ILE A 12 -17.01 -4.75 -9.58
C ILE A 12 -16.74 -5.10 -8.12
N MET A 13 -15.51 -5.50 -7.77
CA MET A 13 -15.11 -5.82 -6.41
C MET A 13 -15.17 -4.62 -5.46
N PHE A 14 -14.83 -3.41 -5.90
CA PHE A 14 -14.80 -2.22 -5.05
C PHE A 14 -16.21 -1.75 -4.64
N ASN A 15 -17.17 -1.77 -5.56
CA ASN A 15 -18.57 -1.45 -5.24
C ASN A 15 -19.24 -2.55 -4.40
N TRP A 16 -18.77 -3.76 -4.54
CA TRP A 16 -19.23 -4.95 -3.85
C TRP A 16 -18.76 -5.02 -2.40
N TRP A 17 -17.49 -4.62 -2.15
CA TRP A 17 -16.89 -4.51 -0.83
C TRP A 17 -17.71 -3.66 0.15
N ARG A 18 -18.28 -2.55 -0.30
CA ARG A 18 -19.11 -1.66 0.54
C ARG A 18 -20.39 -2.31 1.08
N ARG A 19 -20.90 -3.35 0.39
CA ARG A 19 -22.15 -4.04 0.75
C ARG A 19 -21.93 -5.40 1.45
N ALA A 20 -20.85 -6.09 1.13
CA ALA A 20 -20.55 -7.43 1.64
C ALA A 20 -20.05 -7.46 3.08
N THR A 21 -19.65 -6.32 3.66
CA THR A 21 -19.07 -6.22 5.00
C THR A 21 -20.09 -6.25 6.15
N ARG A 22 -21.35 -6.56 5.91
CA ARG A 22 -22.25 -6.96 7.01
C ARG A 22 -21.91 -8.38 7.43
N LYS A 23 -20.96 -8.47 8.34
CA LYS A 23 -20.44 -9.69 8.92
C LYS A 23 -21.51 -10.53 9.61
N LEU A 24 -21.60 -11.79 9.19
CA LEU A 24 -21.83 -12.89 10.10
C LEU A 24 -20.45 -13.38 10.60
N MET A 25 -19.77 -12.60 11.45
CA MET A 25 -18.49 -13.02 12.03
C MET A 25 -18.58 -12.99 13.56
N VAL A 26 -18.58 -14.18 14.11
CA VAL A 26 -18.50 -14.46 15.55
C VAL A 26 -17.06 -14.78 15.98
N PHE A 27 -16.09 -14.76 15.06
CA PHE A 27 -14.70 -15.06 15.39
C PHE A 27 -13.87 -13.79 15.49
N ASP A 28 -13.33 -13.54 16.66
CA ASP A 28 -12.23 -12.61 16.87
C ASP A 28 -10.94 -13.31 16.43
N TYR A 29 -10.13 -12.63 15.61
CA TYR A 29 -8.86 -13.18 15.16
C TYR A 29 -7.81 -12.81 16.18
N ASP A 30 -7.02 -13.78 16.62
CA ASP A 30 -5.97 -13.58 17.60
C ASP A 30 -4.94 -12.54 17.13
N GLU A 31 -4.70 -12.46 15.80
CA GLU A 31 -3.75 -11.51 15.27
C GLU A 31 -4.10 -11.06 13.84
N THR A 32 -4.35 -9.77 13.68
CA THR A 32 -4.62 -9.13 12.38
C THR A 32 -3.52 -8.19 11.94
N PHE A 33 -2.52 -7.95 12.79
CA PHE A 33 -1.42 -7.04 12.49
C PHE A 33 -0.62 -7.51 11.28
N SER A 34 -0.32 -6.58 10.38
CA SER A 34 0.58 -6.75 9.25
C SER A 34 1.60 -5.63 9.28
N PRO A 35 2.90 -5.93 9.22
CA PRO A 35 3.90 -4.89 9.16
C PRO A 35 3.78 -4.11 7.85
N VAL A 36 4.12 -2.82 7.92
CA VAL A 36 4.23 -1.92 6.78
C VAL A 36 5.56 -1.21 6.87
N ALA A 37 6.29 -1.11 5.76
CA ALA A 37 7.61 -0.48 5.75
C ALA A 37 7.55 0.97 6.22
N MET A 38 8.43 1.37 7.11
CA MET A 38 8.53 2.75 7.57
C MET A 38 9.11 3.64 6.46
N LEU A 39 8.52 4.82 6.26
CA LEU A 39 9.05 5.82 5.30
C LEU A 39 10.51 6.18 5.58
N LYS A 40 10.92 6.16 6.85
CA LYS A 40 12.32 6.40 7.25
C LYS A 40 13.24 5.34 6.67
N SER A 41 12.88 4.07 6.75
CA SER A 41 13.65 2.93 6.22
C SER A 41 13.75 3.01 4.69
N ILE A 42 12.65 3.31 4.01
CA ILE A 42 12.64 3.52 2.55
C ILE A 42 13.61 4.65 2.16
N ARG A 43 13.57 5.80 2.87
CA ARG A 43 14.47 6.94 2.60
C ARG A 43 15.94 6.58 2.81
N ILE A 44 16.27 5.83 3.86
CA ILE A 44 17.63 5.36 4.13
C ILE A 44 18.11 4.47 2.99
N LEU A 45 17.32 3.49 2.58
CA LEU A 45 17.69 2.56 1.52
C LEU A 45 17.86 3.25 0.16
N ILE A 46 16.98 4.20 -0.17
CA ILE A 46 17.12 5.02 -1.37
C ILE A 46 18.41 5.87 -1.32
N ALA A 47 18.77 6.41 -0.16
CA ALA A 47 20.01 7.17 0.02
C ALA A 47 21.25 6.28 -0.16
N ILE A 48 21.25 5.07 0.42
CA ILE A 48 22.29 4.06 0.23
C ILE A 48 22.42 3.69 -1.26
N ALA A 49 21.31 3.38 -1.92
CA ALA A 49 21.26 3.04 -3.33
C ALA A 49 21.79 4.19 -4.22
N THR A 50 21.51 5.44 -3.84
CA THR A 50 22.00 6.61 -4.57
C THR A 50 23.51 6.81 -4.37
N PHE A 51 23.99 6.66 -3.15
CA PHE A 51 25.43 6.81 -2.83
C PHE A 51 26.28 5.78 -3.57
N HIS A 52 25.83 4.53 -3.64
CA HIS A 52 26.52 3.43 -4.31
C HIS A 52 26.16 3.30 -5.81
N ASP A 53 25.32 4.20 -6.33
CA ASP A 53 24.80 4.18 -7.70
C ASP A 53 24.08 2.88 -8.11
N TYR A 54 23.36 2.26 -7.16
CA TYR A 54 22.54 1.06 -7.43
C TYR A 54 21.36 1.40 -8.35
N GLU A 55 20.86 0.41 -9.08
CA GLU A 55 19.56 0.51 -9.74
C GLU A 55 18.45 0.60 -8.67
N ILE A 56 17.39 1.34 -8.98
CA ILE A 56 16.21 1.47 -8.13
C ILE A 56 14.99 1.23 -9.01
N TRP A 57 14.41 0.05 -8.93
CA TRP A 57 13.26 -0.36 -9.73
C TRP A 57 12.02 -0.50 -8.88
N GLN A 58 10.85 -0.35 -9.51
CA GLN A 58 9.56 -0.50 -8.88
C GLN A 58 8.73 -1.56 -9.58
N MET A 59 8.02 -2.35 -8.77
CA MET A 59 7.02 -3.30 -9.23
C MET A 59 5.75 -3.12 -8.40
N ASP A 60 4.61 -3.46 -8.99
CA ASP A 60 3.28 -3.38 -8.37
C ASP A 60 2.62 -4.76 -8.42
N VAL A 61 2.09 -5.22 -7.28
CA VAL A 61 1.40 -6.51 -7.16
C VAL A 61 -0.09 -6.31 -7.41
N LYS A 62 -0.58 -6.92 -8.48
CA LYS A 62 -2.02 -6.88 -8.76
C LYS A 62 -2.79 -7.73 -7.76
N THR A 63 -3.91 -7.19 -7.28
CA THR A 63 -4.83 -7.90 -6.39
C THR A 63 -4.14 -8.56 -5.18
N THR A 64 -3.29 -7.79 -4.53
CA THR A 64 -2.37 -8.19 -3.44
C THR A 64 -3.01 -9.12 -2.42
N PHE A 65 -4.14 -8.74 -1.84
CA PHE A 65 -4.78 -9.53 -0.78
C PHE A 65 -5.40 -10.84 -1.26
N LEU A 66 -5.67 -10.98 -2.57
CA LEU A 66 -6.17 -12.24 -3.13
C LEU A 66 -5.09 -13.34 -3.21
N ASN A 67 -3.82 -13.00 -2.95
CA ASN A 67 -2.73 -13.97 -2.91
C ASN A 67 -2.64 -14.68 -1.53
N GLY A 68 -3.16 -14.05 -0.47
CA GLY A 68 -3.11 -14.61 0.88
C GLY A 68 -3.98 -15.86 1.02
N LYS A 69 -3.39 -16.94 1.54
CA LYS A 69 -4.13 -18.17 1.89
C LYS A 69 -4.77 -18.00 3.27
N LEU A 70 -6.01 -18.44 3.39
CA LEU A 70 -6.70 -18.51 4.68
C LEU A 70 -6.35 -19.85 5.37
N SER A 71 -6.03 -19.80 6.65
CA SER A 71 -5.82 -20.99 7.48
C SER A 71 -7.09 -21.38 8.22
N GLU A 72 -8.00 -20.45 8.34
CA GLU A 72 -9.31 -20.58 9.01
C GLU A 72 -10.45 -20.65 8.00
N ASP A 73 -11.56 -21.24 8.42
CA ASP A 73 -12.77 -21.32 7.63
C ASP A 73 -13.54 -19.98 7.68
N VAL A 74 -13.51 -19.26 6.57
CA VAL A 74 -14.24 -18.00 6.39
C VAL A 74 -15.37 -18.20 5.40
N TYR A 75 -16.56 -17.79 5.79
CA TYR A 75 -17.75 -17.89 4.96
C TYR A 75 -18.32 -16.52 4.66
N MET A 76 -18.90 -16.36 3.47
CA MET A 76 -19.58 -15.16 3.05
C MET A 76 -20.92 -15.51 2.39
N ARG A 77 -21.85 -14.56 2.39
CA ARG A 77 -23.10 -14.73 1.62
C ARG A 77 -22.80 -14.79 0.14
N GLN A 78 -23.65 -15.51 -0.60
CA GLN A 78 -23.57 -15.49 -2.06
C GLN A 78 -23.70 -14.06 -2.57
N PRO A 79 -22.83 -13.64 -3.54
CA PRO A 79 -22.88 -12.33 -4.14
C PRO A 79 -24.20 -12.06 -4.86
N GLU A 80 -24.64 -10.80 -4.81
CA GLU A 80 -25.76 -10.32 -5.60
C GLU A 80 -25.50 -10.59 -7.08
N GLY A 81 -26.44 -11.21 -7.79
CA GLY A 81 -26.29 -11.69 -9.18
C GLY A 81 -25.67 -13.07 -9.33
N PHE A 82 -25.18 -13.70 -8.25
CA PHE A 82 -24.66 -15.06 -8.24
C PHE A 82 -25.36 -15.97 -7.21
N VAL A 83 -26.49 -15.52 -6.72
CA VAL A 83 -27.32 -16.32 -5.79
C VAL A 83 -27.92 -17.48 -6.56
N GLN A 84 -27.65 -18.71 -6.11
CA GLN A 84 -28.23 -19.91 -6.67
C GLN A 84 -29.73 -19.97 -6.35
N SER A 85 -30.57 -19.97 -7.38
CA SER A 85 -32.03 -19.97 -7.23
C SER A 85 -32.55 -21.16 -6.41
N GLU A 86 -31.92 -22.33 -6.61
CA GLU A 86 -32.30 -23.57 -5.90
C GLU A 86 -31.85 -23.57 -4.43
N HIS A 87 -30.82 -22.77 -4.10
CA HIS A 87 -30.20 -22.77 -2.78
C HIS A 87 -29.83 -21.35 -2.32
N PRO A 88 -30.79 -20.44 -2.14
CA PRO A 88 -30.52 -19.02 -1.86
C PRO A 88 -29.82 -18.79 -0.51
N ASN A 89 -29.98 -19.73 0.44
CA ASN A 89 -29.39 -19.64 1.79
C ASN A 89 -27.99 -20.25 1.91
N ARG A 90 -27.45 -20.85 0.84
CA ARG A 90 -26.08 -21.35 0.86
C ARG A 90 -25.08 -20.21 0.98
N VAL A 91 -23.96 -20.49 1.64
CA VAL A 91 -22.83 -19.56 1.81
C VAL A 91 -21.62 -20.03 0.98
N CYS A 92 -20.77 -19.09 0.62
CA CYS A 92 -19.52 -19.38 -0.06
C CYS A 92 -18.41 -19.53 0.98
N LYS A 93 -17.68 -20.65 0.97
CA LYS A 93 -16.45 -20.82 1.73
C LYS A 93 -15.30 -20.18 0.96
N LEU A 94 -14.60 -19.23 1.59
CA LEU A 94 -13.46 -18.57 0.97
C LEU A 94 -12.23 -19.49 1.02
N GLN A 95 -11.55 -19.63 -0.12
CA GLN A 95 -10.28 -20.36 -0.21
C GLN A 95 -9.07 -19.43 -0.06
N LYS A 96 -9.25 -18.14 -0.36
CA LYS A 96 -8.23 -17.10 -0.28
C LYS A 96 -8.79 -15.88 0.39
N SER A 97 -7.91 -15.05 0.91
CA SER A 97 -8.27 -13.73 1.42
C SER A 97 -8.92 -12.87 0.34
N ILE A 98 -9.82 -12.02 0.76
CA ILE A 98 -10.42 -10.96 -0.07
C ILE A 98 -10.22 -9.60 0.60
N TYR A 99 -10.33 -8.55 -0.18
CA TYR A 99 -10.33 -7.19 0.34
C TYR A 99 -11.47 -7.03 1.36
N GLY A 100 -11.17 -6.37 2.50
CA GLY A 100 -12.11 -6.14 3.59
C GLY A 100 -12.07 -7.15 4.73
N LEU A 101 -11.37 -8.27 4.59
CA LEU A 101 -11.08 -9.13 5.73
C LEU A 101 -10.01 -8.47 6.62
N LYS A 102 -10.19 -8.51 7.93
CA LYS A 102 -9.22 -7.95 8.89
C LYS A 102 -7.83 -8.59 8.76
N GLN A 103 -7.78 -9.88 8.51
CA GLN A 103 -6.57 -10.68 8.39
C GLN A 103 -5.93 -10.66 6.99
N ALA A 104 -6.56 -10.02 5.99
CA ALA A 104 -6.11 -10.10 4.60
C ALA A 104 -4.68 -9.58 4.39
N SER A 105 -4.34 -8.43 4.99
CA SER A 105 -3.00 -7.86 4.88
C SER A 105 -1.93 -8.74 5.53
N ARG A 106 -2.24 -9.32 6.69
CA ARG A 106 -1.34 -10.27 7.35
C ARG A 106 -1.12 -11.53 6.51
N ARG A 107 -2.19 -12.12 5.97
CA ARG A 107 -2.09 -13.30 5.11
C ARG A 107 -1.27 -13.04 3.85
N TRP A 108 -1.41 -11.85 3.28
CA TRP A 108 -0.56 -11.41 2.19
C TRP A 108 0.92 -11.31 2.61
N ASN A 109 1.21 -10.62 3.71
CA ASN A 109 2.58 -10.45 4.19
C ASN A 109 3.25 -11.80 4.45
N ILE A 110 2.57 -12.76 5.08
CA ILE A 110 3.08 -14.11 5.31
C ILE A 110 3.38 -14.81 3.98
N CYS A 111 2.42 -14.79 3.04
CA CYS A 111 2.60 -15.41 1.74
C CYS A 111 3.78 -14.83 0.95
N PHE A 112 3.97 -13.51 1.02
CA PHE A 112 5.11 -12.83 0.39
C PHE A 112 6.43 -13.21 1.08
N ASP A 113 6.47 -13.16 2.42
CA ASP A 113 7.66 -13.49 3.21
C ASP A 113 8.16 -14.92 2.92
N GLU A 114 7.24 -15.89 2.87
CA GLU A 114 7.57 -17.27 2.51
C GLU A 114 8.20 -17.34 1.12
N LYS A 115 7.57 -16.71 0.13
CA LYS A 115 8.05 -16.75 -1.25
C LYS A 115 9.39 -16.04 -1.45
N ILE A 116 9.59 -14.89 -0.83
CA ILE A 116 10.84 -14.16 -1.01
C ILE A 116 12.02 -14.85 -0.33
N LYS A 117 11.77 -15.55 0.78
CA LYS A 117 12.76 -16.41 1.46
C LYS A 117 13.13 -17.63 0.63
N GLU A 118 12.19 -18.26 -0.10
CA GLU A 118 12.47 -19.34 -1.05
C GLU A 118 13.48 -18.90 -2.14
N PHE A 119 13.49 -17.63 -2.52
CA PHE A 119 14.45 -17.07 -3.47
C PHE A 119 15.82 -16.75 -2.84
N GLY A 120 15.96 -16.92 -1.53
CA GLY A 120 17.20 -16.71 -0.78
C GLY A 120 17.39 -15.30 -0.24
N PHE A 121 16.32 -14.53 -0.06
CA PHE A 121 16.37 -13.29 0.70
C PHE A 121 16.29 -13.55 2.20
N LEU A 122 16.99 -12.73 2.96
CA LEU A 122 16.90 -12.67 4.41
C LEU A 122 16.06 -11.45 4.80
N ARG A 123 15.13 -11.64 5.70
CA ARG A 123 14.33 -10.55 6.26
C ARG A 123 15.15 -9.77 7.28
N SER A 124 15.07 -8.46 7.26
CA SER A 124 15.69 -7.60 8.28
C SER A 124 15.01 -7.79 9.64
N GLU A 125 15.81 -7.81 10.71
CA GLU A 125 15.29 -7.88 12.09
C GLU A 125 14.65 -6.58 12.52
N ASP A 126 15.23 -5.44 12.14
CA ASP A 126 14.76 -4.10 12.53
C ASP A 126 13.54 -3.63 11.72
N GLU A 127 13.41 -4.11 10.46
CA GLU A 127 12.36 -3.68 9.54
C GLU A 127 11.75 -4.87 8.82
N PRO A 128 10.62 -5.39 9.30
CA PRO A 128 10.03 -6.62 8.79
C PRO A 128 9.61 -6.62 7.32
N CYS A 129 9.53 -5.45 6.69
CA CYS A 129 9.19 -5.29 5.27
C CYS A 129 10.40 -5.05 4.38
N VAL A 130 11.62 -5.14 4.94
CA VAL A 130 12.89 -5.04 4.22
C VAL A 130 13.54 -6.42 4.15
N TYR A 131 13.96 -6.77 2.94
CA TYR A 131 14.65 -8.02 2.66
C TYR A 131 15.97 -7.73 1.97
N VAL A 132 16.98 -8.49 2.31
CA VAL A 132 18.35 -8.34 1.77
C VAL A 132 18.82 -9.69 1.24
N ARG A 133 19.44 -9.67 0.08
CA ARG A 133 20.18 -10.80 -0.47
C ARG A 133 21.58 -10.37 -0.84
N THR A 134 22.57 -11.11 -0.38
CA THR A 134 23.98 -10.86 -0.70
C THR A 134 24.60 -12.11 -1.30
N ASN A 135 25.46 -11.94 -2.30
CA ASN A 135 26.26 -13.01 -2.87
C ASN A 135 27.60 -12.41 -3.34
N GLY A 136 28.65 -12.61 -2.54
CA GLY A 136 29.92 -11.94 -2.73
C GLY A 136 29.75 -10.42 -2.66
N SER A 137 30.09 -9.71 -3.76
CA SER A 137 29.94 -8.26 -3.88
C SER A 137 28.56 -7.82 -4.36
N ILE A 138 27.69 -8.76 -4.73
CA ILE A 138 26.33 -8.47 -5.18
C ILE A 138 25.43 -8.24 -3.98
N VAL A 139 24.73 -7.12 -3.96
CA VAL A 139 23.76 -6.74 -2.93
C VAL A 139 22.45 -6.37 -3.57
N VAL A 140 21.37 -6.97 -3.06
CA VAL A 140 20.00 -6.65 -3.47
C VAL A 140 19.17 -6.38 -2.24
N PHE A 141 18.55 -5.20 -2.20
CA PHE A 141 17.52 -4.82 -1.24
C PHE A 141 16.15 -4.93 -1.90
N LEU A 142 15.20 -5.46 -1.17
CA LEU A 142 13.80 -5.47 -1.55
C LEU A 142 12.99 -4.90 -0.40
N VAL A 143 12.11 -3.95 -0.71
CA VAL A 143 11.17 -3.35 0.25
C VAL A 143 9.75 -3.63 -0.22
N LEU A 144 8.95 -4.23 0.66
CA LEU A 144 7.53 -4.43 0.44
C LEU A 144 6.73 -3.33 1.15
N TYR A 145 5.91 -2.60 0.40
CA TYR A 145 4.93 -1.68 0.96
C TYR A 145 3.54 -2.01 0.43
N VAL A 146 2.84 -2.89 1.09
CA VAL A 146 1.53 -3.44 0.73
C VAL A 146 1.56 -4.10 -0.66
N ASP A 147 1.33 -3.35 -1.72
CA ASP A 147 1.33 -3.74 -3.14
C ASP A 147 2.56 -3.24 -3.91
N ASP A 148 3.17 -2.17 -3.44
CA ASP A 148 4.40 -1.62 -4.02
C ASP A 148 5.65 -2.37 -3.57
N ILE A 149 6.51 -2.71 -4.50
CA ILE A 149 7.83 -3.28 -4.24
C ILE A 149 8.90 -2.36 -4.83
N LEU A 150 9.86 -1.97 -3.97
CA LEU A 150 11.12 -1.38 -4.41
C LEU A 150 12.20 -2.46 -4.44
N LEU A 151 12.89 -2.55 -5.56
CA LEU A 151 14.01 -3.45 -5.78
C LEU A 151 15.25 -2.62 -6.09
N MET A 152 16.28 -2.73 -5.25
CA MET A 152 17.50 -1.93 -5.37
C MET A 152 18.72 -2.84 -5.33
N GLY A 153 19.72 -2.59 -6.19
CA GLY A 153 20.93 -3.40 -6.19
C GLY A 153 21.98 -2.95 -7.20
N ASN A 154 23.15 -3.56 -7.12
CA ASN A 154 24.32 -3.25 -7.94
C ASN A 154 24.51 -4.18 -9.14
N ASP A 155 23.68 -5.21 -9.29
CA ASP A 155 23.81 -6.20 -10.37
C ASP A 155 22.52 -6.36 -11.15
N ILE A 156 22.48 -5.83 -12.37
CA ILE A 156 21.30 -5.83 -13.25
C ILE A 156 20.79 -7.26 -13.55
N PRO A 157 21.66 -8.24 -13.91
CA PRO A 157 21.22 -9.61 -14.13
C PRO A 157 20.51 -10.23 -12.94
N THR A 158 21.02 -10.02 -11.73
CA THR A 158 20.40 -10.50 -10.49
C THR A 158 19.06 -9.83 -10.26
N LEU A 159 18.95 -8.49 -10.42
CA LEU A 159 17.70 -7.76 -10.29
C LEU A 159 16.65 -8.27 -11.28
N GLN A 160 17.05 -8.52 -12.54
CA GLN A 160 16.16 -9.06 -13.57
C GLN A 160 15.68 -10.48 -13.22
N SER A 161 16.54 -11.31 -12.64
CA SER A 161 16.17 -12.64 -12.18
C SER A 161 15.14 -12.61 -11.06
N VAL A 162 15.30 -11.66 -10.12
CA VAL A 162 14.32 -11.41 -9.03
C VAL A 162 12.97 -11.00 -9.61
N LYS A 163 12.94 -10.04 -10.54
CA LYS A 163 11.71 -9.59 -11.21
C LYS A 163 11.00 -10.73 -11.92
N THR A 164 11.75 -11.52 -12.67
CA THR A 164 11.22 -12.69 -13.41
C THR A 164 10.62 -13.72 -12.45
N TRP A 165 11.31 -13.99 -11.35
CA TRP A 165 10.83 -14.93 -10.35
C TRP A 165 9.59 -14.44 -9.62
N LEU A 166 9.58 -13.18 -9.18
CA LEU A 166 8.41 -12.57 -8.57
C LEU A 166 7.19 -12.61 -9.52
N GLY A 167 7.40 -12.34 -10.82
CA GLY A 167 6.36 -12.43 -11.84
C GLY A 167 5.81 -13.84 -12.07
N LYS A 168 6.57 -14.90 -11.71
CA LYS A 168 6.09 -16.29 -11.69
C LYS A 168 5.26 -16.60 -10.45
N CYS A 169 5.60 -15.98 -9.31
CA CYS A 169 4.89 -16.21 -8.04
C CYS A 169 3.58 -15.43 -7.94
N PHE A 170 3.56 -14.19 -8.46
CA PHE A 170 2.46 -13.25 -8.32
C PHE A 170 2.14 -12.58 -9.64
N SER A 171 0.89 -12.17 -9.81
CA SER A 171 0.53 -11.30 -10.94
C SER A 171 1.08 -9.90 -10.67
N MET A 172 2.10 -9.49 -11.43
CA MET A 172 2.83 -8.26 -11.19
C MET A 172 2.87 -7.36 -12.42
N LYS A 173 3.01 -6.06 -12.15
CA LYS A 173 3.33 -5.05 -13.15
C LYS A 173 4.73 -4.53 -12.88
N ASP A 174 5.59 -4.61 -13.89
CA ASP A 174 6.89 -3.95 -13.86
C ASP A 174 6.69 -2.46 -14.20
N MET A 175 7.12 -1.59 -13.28
CA MET A 175 7.02 -0.15 -13.41
C MET A 175 8.33 0.47 -13.94
N GLY A 176 9.39 -0.34 -14.11
CA GLY A 176 10.72 0.13 -14.52
C GLY A 176 11.44 0.88 -13.41
N ASP A 177 12.15 1.95 -13.78
CA ASP A 177 12.84 2.81 -12.80
C ASP A 177 11.84 3.45 -11.85
N ALA A 178 12.17 3.49 -10.56
CA ALA A 178 11.33 4.08 -9.54
C ALA A 178 11.28 5.61 -9.70
N THR A 179 10.20 6.10 -10.28
CA THR A 179 9.92 7.53 -10.45
C THR A 179 9.02 8.09 -9.36
N TYR A 180 8.24 7.24 -8.72
CA TYR A 180 7.37 7.58 -7.60
C TYR A 180 7.41 6.47 -6.57
N ILE A 181 7.30 6.83 -5.30
CA ILE A 181 7.03 5.92 -4.19
C ILE A 181 6.01 6.55 -3.25
N LEU A 182 4.89 5.88 -3.01
CA LEU A 182 3.83 6.36 -2.11
C LEU A 182 3.37 7.80 -2.42
N GLY A 183 3.26 8.15 -3.70
CA GLY A 183 2.90 9.51 -4.14
C GLY A 183 4.02 10.56 -4.03
N ILE A 184 5.21 10.18 -3.56
CA ILE A 184 6.40 11.02 -3.53
C ILE A 184 7.16 10.83 -4.82
N LYS A 185 7.39 11.91 -5.57
CA LYS A 185 8.18 11.89 -6.80
C LYS A 185 9.67 11.78 -6.47
N ILE A 186 10.36 10.91 -7.20
CA ILE A 186 11.80 10.68 -7.07
C ILE A 186 12.50 11.34 -8.25
N TYR A 187 13.44 12.25 -7.97
CA TYR A 187 14.34 12.84 -8.94
C TYR A 187 15.73 12.28 -8.69
N ARG A 188 16.32 11.64 -9.70
CA ARG A 188 17.64 11.05 -9.57
C ARG A 188 18.62 11.72 -10.53
N TYR A 189 19.75 12.20 -9.98
CA TYR A 189 20.85 12.79 -10.72
C TYR A 189 22.10 11.91 -10.52
N ARG A 190 22.23 10.86 -11.35
CA ARG A 190 23.29 9.84 -11.21
C ARG A 190 24.69 10.43 -11.24
N SER A 191 24.99 11.33 -12.18
CA SER A 191 26.31 11.98 -12.32
C SER A 191 26.77 12.73 -11.07
N ARG A 192 25.82 13.17 -10.23
CA ARG A 192 26.07 13.89 -8.98
C ARG A 192 25.81 13.06 -7.73
N ARG A 193 25.39 11.82 -7.87
CA ARG A 193 24.94 10.96 -6.78
C ARG A 193 23.92 11.64 -5.87
N LEU A 194 22.99 12.37 -6.47
CA LEU A 194 21.95 13.10 -5.75
C LEU A 194 20.57 12.47 -6.02
N ILE A 195 19.77 12.50 -4.99
CA ILE A 195 18.35 12.15 -5.07
C ILE A 195 17.50 13.24 -4.42
N GLY A 196 16.44 13.64 -5.09
CA GLY A 196 15.44 14.57 -4.58
C GLY A 196 14.11 13.87 -4.42
N LEU A 197 13.44 14.12 -3.30
CA LEU A 197 12.09 13.63 -3.03
C LEU A 197 11.13 14.82 -3.00
N SER A 198 10.02 14.75 -3.74
CA SER A 198 9.05 15.85 -3.85
C SER A 198 7.63 15.36 -3.72
N GLN A 199 6.81 16.13 -3.02
CA GLN A 199 5.37 15.94 -2.91
C GLN A 199 4.57 16.98 -3.75
N SER A 200 5.18 17.54 -4.80
CA SER A 200 4.54 18.59 -5.61
C SER A 200 3.13 18.23 -6.05
N THR A 201 2.93 17.04 -6.61
CA THR A 201 1.61 16.57 -7.05
C THR A 201 0.57 16.51 -5.92
N TYR A 202 0.99 16.16 -4.71
CA TYR A 202 0.10 16.17 -3.54
C TYR A 202 -0.21 17.60 -3.10
N ILE A 203 0.80 18.46 -3.05
CA ILE A 203 0.64 19.88 -2.70
C ILE A 203 -0.32 20.55 -3.67
N ASP A 204 -0.17 20.32 -4.99
CA ASP A 204 -1.04 20.88 -6.02
C ASP A 204 -2.50 20.42 -5.83
N LYS A 205 -2.71 19.14 -5.50
CA LYS A 205 -4.05 18.61 -5.17
C LYS A 205 -4.66 19.31 -3.94
N VAL A 206 -3.85 19.53 -2.90
CA VAL A 206 -4.30 20.22 -1.69
C VAL A 206 -4.66 21.67 -2.02
N LEU A 207 -3.78 22.40 -2.71
CA LEU A 207 -4.02 23.79 -3.10
C LEU A 207 -5.29 23.91 -3.95
N LYS A 208 -5.48 23.01 -4.92
CA LYS A 208 -6.69 22.99 -5.75
C LYS A 208 -7.96 22.73 -4.93
N LYS A 209 -7.88 21.82 -3.95
CA LYS A 209 -9.01 21.50 -3.07
C LYS A 209 -9.49 22.71 -2.26
N PHE A 210 -8.57 23.60 -1.88
CA PHE A 210 -8.85 24.80 -1.12
C PHE A 210 -8.92 26.08 -1.99
N ASN A 211 -8.97 25.96 -3.32
CA ASN A 211 -8.96 27.07 -4.28
C ASN A 211 -7.79 28.05 -4.06
N MET A 212 -6.61 27.48 -3.72
CA MET A 212 -5.39 28.25 -3.42
C MET A 212 -4.29 28.05 -4.47
N GLN A 213 -4.57 27.44 -5.62
CA GLN A 213 -3.59 27.17 -6.67
C GLN A 213 -2.84 28.41 -7.16
N ASP A 214 -3.52 29.56 -7.18
CA ASP A 214 -2.98 30.85 -7.64
C ASP A 214 -2.47 31.71 -6.48
N SER A 215 -2.46 31.16 -5.25
CA SER A 215 -1.99 31.89 -4.07
C SER A 215 -0.48 32.08 -4.08
N LYS A 216 -0.03 33.24 -3.62
CA LYS A 216 1.40 33.49 -3.43
C LYS A 216 1.92 32.80 -2.18
N LYS A 217 3.16 32.33 -2.22
CA LYS A 217 3.85 31.78 -1.04
C LYS A 217 3.91 32.85 0.06
N GLY A 218 3.28 32.56 1.19
CA GLY A 218 3.31 33.39 2.40
C GLY A 218 4.15 32.78 3.51
N PHE A 219 4.51 33.59 4.48
CA PHE A 219 5.12 33.12 5.73
C PHE A 219 3.98 32.79 6.71
N ILE A 220 4.12 31.74 7.46
CA ILE A 220 3.32 31.20 8.55
C ILE A 220 1.87 31.78 8.67
N PRO A 221 0.83 30.95 8.50
CA PRO A 221 -0.56 31.40 8.56
C PRO A 221 -1.02 31.81 9.99
N MET A 222 -0.23 31.57 11.01
CA MET A 222 -0.56 31.90 12.40
C MET A 222 0.31 33.04 12.92
N GLN A 223 -0.35 34.02 13.53
CA GLN A 223 0.31 35.14 14.18
C GLN A 223 1.12 34.61 15.38
N HIS A 224 2.34 35.12 15.54
CA HIS A 224 3.18 34.74 16.66
C HIS A 224 2.50 35.12 17.99
N GLY A 225 2.40 34.16 18.93
CA GLY A 225 1.72 34.36 20.21
C GLY A 225 0.20 34.07 20.19
N LEU A 226 -0.37 33.63 19.09
CA LEU A 226 -1.75 33.18 19.04
C LEU A 226 -1.91 31.86 19.78
N ALA A 227 -2.49 31.89 20.97
CA ALA A 227 -2.88 30.67 21.68
C ALA A 227 -4.30 30.28 21.29
N LEU A 228 -4.45 29.12 20.65
CA LEU A 228 -5.77 28.56 20.35
C LEU A 228 -6.33 27.92 21.63
N THR A 229 -7.50 28.39 22.07
CA THR A 229 -8.17 27.90 23.26
C THR A 229 -9.56 27.35 22.93
N LYS A 230 -10.11 26.52 23.81
CA LYS A 230 -11.49 26.02 23.68
C LYS A 230 -12.54 27.13 23.67
N ALA A 231 -12.25 28.30 24.24
CA ALA A 231 -13.16 29.45 24.24
C ALA A 231 -13.36 30.05 22.83
N GLN A 232 -12.48 29.77 21.89
CA GLN A 232 -12.58 30.19 20.49
C GLN A 232 -13.39 29.20 19.63
N TYR A 233 -13.88 28.12 20.22
CA TYR A 233 -14.74 27.18 19.54
C TYR A 233 -16.14 27.82 19.28
N PRO A 234 -16.74 27.61 18.12
CA PRO A 234 -18.06 28.17 17.80
C PRO A 234 -19.09 27.70 18.82
N SER A 235 -19.73 28.64 19.47
CA SER A 235 -20.73 28.39 20.54
C SER A 235 -22.17 28.57 20.07
N SER A 236 -22.38 29.24 18.93
CA SER A 236 -23.69 29.45 18.34
C SER A 236 -23.92 28.63 17.08
N SER A 237 -25.18 28.33 16.77
CA SER A 237 -25.55 27.60 15.53
C SER A 237 -25.08 28.33 14.26
N SER A 238 -25.09 29.66 14.26
CA SER A 238 -24.62 30.48 13.14
C SER A 238 -23.10 30.40 12.95
N GLU A 239 -22.34 30.34 14.02
CA GLU A 239 -20.88 30.14 13.96
C GLU A 239 -20.52 28.71 13.51
N LEU A 240 -21.28 27.70 13.96
CA LEU A 240 -21.13 26.34 13.52
C LEU A 240 -21.39 26.19 12.03
N GLU A 241 -22.42 26.85 11.51
CA GLU A 241 -22.76 26.87 10.09
C GLU A 241 -21.66 27.53 9.26
N LYS A 242 -21.13 28.68 9.70
CA LYS A 242 -19.97 29.33 9.08
C LYS A 242 -18.73 28.43 9.10
N MET A 243 -18.45 27.77 10.22
CA MET A 243 -17.32 26.85 10.36
C MET A 243 -17.48 25.58 9.52
N SER A 244 -18.72 25.11 9.26
CA SER A 244 -18.97 23.93 8.44
C SER A 244 -18.45 24.09 6.99
N GLY A 245 -18.44 25.31 6.47
CA GLY A 245 -17.84 25.64 5.18
C GLY A 245 -16.30 25.58 5.16
N PHE A 246 -15.67 25.65 6.35
CA PHE A 246 -14.22 25.60 6.52
C PHE A 246 -13.73 24.26 7.11
N LEU A 247 -14.66 23.36 7.46
CA LEU A 247 -14.29 22.06 8.01
C LEU A 247 -13.41 21.32 7.01
N ILE A 248 -12.20 21.05 7.45
CA ILE A 248 -11.26 20.13 6.80
C ILE A 248 -12.02 18.81 6.61
N PRO A 249 -12.24 18.36 5.37
CA PRO A 249 -12.88 17.07 5.15
C PRO A 249 -12.03 16.04 5.88
N ARG A 250 -12.67 15.20 6.68
CA ARG A 250 -11.99 14.10 7.38
C ARG A 250 -11.07 13.38 6.41
N LEU A 251 -9.78 13.36 6.76
CA LEU A 251 -8.76 12.54 6.12
C LEU A 251 -9.10 11.07 6.28
#